data_afb17e95165735595611ccf6fd2df8b2
#
_entry.id   afb17e95165735595611ccf6fd2df8b2
#
_cell.length_a   1.000
_cell.length_b   1.000
_cell.length_c   1.000
_cell.angle_alpha   90.00
_cell.angle_beta   90.00
_cell.angle_gamma   90.00
#
_symmetry.space_group_name_H-M   'P 1'
#
loop_
_entity.id
_entity.type
_entity.pdbx_description
1 polymer ?
#
loop_
_entity_poly.entity_id
_entity_poly.type
_entity_poly.pdbx_seq_one_letter_code
_entity_poly.pdbx_strand_id
1 'polypeptide(L)'
;MDKQIEINVSDALTETPVRFRIGKRDFSIYPPTLGKTQILKKLYLELDINAGLLALNPLAETMRVCKEYPDIVCRIISYSTFADRKNLLNVEKVYQRAAFLKDNTSVEDLATILSVIFSSDKTEEFIKYFGIDADREQKARIGKIKGEGSSLTFGGKSIYGLLIDFACQRYGWTMDYVLWCISYVNLNMLFADAITTVYLTDEERRQFGKGGGTVVNADDPGNKDLVRKMISDYDG
;
A
#
# COMPACT_ATOMS: atom_id res chain seq x y z
N MET A 1 14.39 -16.29 1.54
CA MET A 1 13.78 -15.07 0.92
C MET A 1 12.89 -15.48 -0.22
N ASP A 2 11.69 -15.02 -0.27
CA ASP A 2 10.75 -15.34 -1.35
C ASP A 2 11.11 -14.52 -2.59
N LYS A 3 11.66 -15.19 -3.62
CA LYS A 3 12.11 -14.53 -4.86
C LYS A 3 10.99 -13.74 -5.56
N GLN A 4 9.74 -14.20 -5.43
CA GLN A 4 8.61 -13.51 -6.06
C GLN A 4 8.32 -12.17 -5.38
N ILE A 5 8.40 -12.12 -4.05
CA ILE A 5 8.19 -10.86 -3.31
C ILE A 5 9.30 -9.85 -3.66
N GLU A 6 10.55 -10.30 -3.78
CA GLU A 6 11.66 -9.42 -4.18
C GLU A 6 11.48 -8.82 -5.57
N ILE A 7 10.99 -9.63 -6.53
CA ILE A 7 10.64 -9.14 -7.87
C ILE A 7 9.50 -8.11 -7.75
N ASN A 8 8.45 -8.41 -6.99
CA ASN A 8 7.34 -7.50 -6.78
C ASN A 8 7.77 -6.17 -6.16
N VAL A 9 8.69 -6.21 -5.18
CA VAL A 9 9.28 -5.00 -4.57
C VAL A 9 10.07 -4.19 -5.60
N SER A 10 10.90 -4.86 -6.40
CA SER A 10 11.67 -4.20 -7.45
C SER A 10 10.76 -3.52 -8.48
N ASP A 11 9.71 -4.21 -8.92
CA ASP A 11 8.72 -3.66 -9.86
C ASP A 11 7.96 -2.47 -9.26
N ALA A 12 7.63 -2.52 -7.97
CA ALA A 12 6.99 -1.42 -7.27
C ALA A 12 7.90 -0.20 -7.14
N LEU A 13 9.17 -0.41 -6.75
CA LEU A 13 10.17 0.66 -6.61
C LEU A 13 10.47 1.35 -7.92
N THR A 14 10.56 0.58 -9.01
CA THR A 14 10.82 1.11 -10.37
C THR A 14 9.56 1.57 -11.09
N GLU A 15 8.38 1.40 -10.46
CA GLU A 15 7.08 1.72 -11.04
C GLU A 15 6.86 1.05 -12.40
N THR A 16 7.36 -0.20 -12.54
CA THR A 16 7.33 -0.96 -13.78
C THR A 16 5.88 -1.20 -14.23
N PRO A 17 5.48 -0.75 -15.44
CA PRO A 17 4.12 -0.93 -15.91
C PRO A 17 3.87 -2.35 -16.45
N VAL A 18 2.66 -2.85 -16.25
CA VAL A 18 2.19 -4.09 -16.89
C VAL A 18 1.76 -3.77 -18.32
N ARG A 19 2.37 -4.44 -19.31
CA ARG A 19 2.13 -4.19 -20.73
C ARG A 19 1.17 -5.24 -21.31
N PHE A 20 0.26 -4.81 -22.16
CA PHE A 20 -0.63 -5.69 -22.90
C PHE A 20 -0.95 -5.08 -24.27
N ARG A 21 -1.52 -5.91 -25.17
CA ARG A 21 -1.85 -5.52 -26.53
C ARG A 21 -3.31 -5.81 -26.85
N ILE A 22 -3.97 -4.88 -27.51
CA ILE A 22 -5.32 -5.07 -28.07
C ILE A 22 -5.26 -4.73 -29.55
N GLY A 23 -5.53 -5.72 -30.37
CA GLY A 23 -5.36 -5.61 -31.82
C GLY A 23 -3.91 -5.22 -32.18
N LYS A 24 -3.75 -4.04 -32.79
CA LYS A 24 -2.44 -3.50 -33.18
C LYS A 24 -1.89 -2.43 -32.22
N ARG A 25 -2.58 -2.18 -31.09
CA ARG A 25 -2.22 -1.11 -30.15
C ARG A 25 -1.63 -1.70 -28.87
N ASP A 26 -0.53 -1.13 -28.43
CA ASP A 26 0.11 -1.47 -27.16
C ASP A 26 -0.40 -0.53 -26.06
N PHE A 27 -0.66 -1.09 -24.90
CA PHE A 27 -1.10 -0.40 -23.69
C PHE A 27 -0.22 -0.77 -22.51
N SER A 28 -0.17 0.11 -21.53
CA SER A 28 0.55 -0.13 -20.27
C SER A 28 -0.32 0.29 -19.11
N ILE A 29 -0.50 -0.58 -18.14
CA ILE A 29 -1.11 -0.26 -16.84
C ILE A 29 0.01 0.25 -15.95
N TYR A 30 -0.11 1.50 -15.54
CA TYR A 30 0.87 2.13 -14.64
C TYR A 30 0.41 2.02 -13.19
N PRO A 31 1.32 1.79 -12.23
CA PRO A 31 1.00 1.86 -10.82
C PRO A 31 0.23 3.16 -10.52
N PRO A 32 -0.90 3.08 -9.78
CA PRO A 32 -1.71 4.27 -9.55
C PRO A 32 -0.99 5.22 -8.59
N THR A 33 -0.99 6.51 -8.93
CA THR A 33 -0.62 7.59 -8.02
C THR A 33 -1.79 7.91 -7.08
N LEU A 34 -1.57 8.66 -6.00
CA LEU A 34 -2.63 9.03 -5.07
C LEU A 34 -3.80 9.74 -5.79
N GLY A 35 -3.52 10.66 -6.71
CA GLY A 35 -4.55 11.34 -7.51
C GLY A 35 -5.32 10.39 -8.42
N LYS A 36 -4.62 9.48 -9.11
CA LYS A 36 -5.26 8.44 -9.94
C LYS A 36 -6.14 7.52 -9.10
N THR A 37 -5.68 7.12 -7.92
CA THR A 37 -6.45 6.29 -6.99
C THR A 37 -7.77 6.95 -6.61
N GLN A 38 -7.79 8.29 -6.37
CA GLN A 38 -9.02 9.00 -6.05
C GLN A 38 -9.98 9.08 -7.26
N ILE A 39 -9.48 9.16 -8.49
CA ILE A 39 -10.32 9.09 -9.70
C ILE A 39 -10.93 7.69 -9.83
N LEU A 40 -10.10 6.63 -9.73
CA LEU A 40 -10.55 5.25 -9.84
C LEU A 40 -11.54 4.86 -8.73
N LYS A 41 -11.33 5.35 -7.51
CA LYS A 41 -12.24 5.11 -6.39
C LYS A 41 -13.68 5.54 -6.68
N LYS A 42 -13.88 6.67 -7.39
CA LYS A 42 -15.21 7.11 -7.78
C LYS A 42 -15.89 6.10 -8.70
N LEU A 43 -15.14 5.52 -9.64
CA LEU A 43 -15.65 4.50 -10.56
C LEU A 43 -15.88 3.15 -9.84
N TYR A 44 -15.02 2.78 -8.91
CA TYR A 44 -15.22 1.56 -8.11
C TYR A 44 -16.49 1.63 -7.26
N LEU A 45 -16.87 2.81 -6.76
CA LEU A 45 -18.12 2.99 -6.02
C LEU A 45 -19.38 2.86 -6.91
N GLU A 46 -19.24 2.98 -8.24
CA GLU A 46 -20.33 2.73 -9.20
C GLU A 46 -20.48 1.24 -9.53
N LEU A 47 -19.50 0.40 -9.16
CA LEU A 47 -19.53 -1.04 -9.34
C LEU A 47 -20.09 -1.72 -8.09
N ASP A 48 -21.02 -2.63 -8.26
CA ASP A 48 -21.50 -3.51 -7.18
C ASP A 48 -20.54 -4.71 -7.02
N ILE A 49 -19.37 -4.46 -6.40
CA ILE A 49 -18.33 -5.49 -6.22
C ILE A 49 -18.67 -6.36 -5.02
N ASN A 50 -18.78 -7.67 -5.26
CA ASN A 50 -18.89 -8.65 -4.20
C ASN A 50 -17.50 -8.97 -3.61
N ALA A 51 -17.18 -8.35 -2.48
CA ALA A 51 -15.88 -8.52 -1.82
C ALA A 51 -15.58 -9.99 -1.44
N GLY A 52 -16.60 -10.77 -1.05
CA GLY A 52 -16.44 -12.19 -0.73
C GLY A 52 -16.07 -13.01 -1.95
N LEU A 53 -16.74 -12.78 -3.09
CA LEU A 53 -16.43 -13.47 -4.34
C LEU A 53 -15.08 -13.03 -4.89
N LEU A 54 -14.75 -11.73 -4.80
CA LEU A 54 -13.46 -11.20 -5.22
C LEU A 54 -12.30 -11.84 -4.43
N ALA A 55 -12.46 -12.06 -3.13
CA ALA A 55 -11.46 -12.72 -2.30
C ALA A 55 -11.29 -14.21 -2.62
N LEU A 56 -12.39 -14.91 -2.93
CA LEU A 56 -12.38 -16.35 -3.21
C LEU A 56 -11.98 -16.66 -4.66
N ASN A 57 -12.50 -15.91 -5.61
CA ASN A 57 -12.24 -16.09 -7.04
C ASN A 57 -12.29 -14.75 -7.78
N PRO A 58 -11.16 -14.03 -7.79
CA PRO A 58 -11.06 -12.70 -8.43
C PRO A 58 -11.53 -12.69 -9.88
N LEU A 59 -11.20 -13.74 -10.66
CA LEU A 59 -11.56 -13.82 -12.07
C LEU A 59 -13.08 -13.97 -12.26
N ALA A 60 -13.75 -14.77 -11.43
CA ALA A 60 -15.21 -14.90 -11.51
C ALA A 60 -15.92 -13.59 -11.23
N GLU A 61 -15.48 -12.85 -10.22
CA GLU A 61 -16.06 -11.54 -9.90
C GLU A 61 -15.77 -10.51 -10.99
N THR A 62 -14.54 -10.42 -11.50
CA THR A 62 -14.24 -9.49 -12.60
C THR A 62 -15.00 -9.83 -13.88
N MET A 63 -15.22 -11.11 -14.18
CA MET A 63 -16.08 -11.55 -15.29
C MET A 63 -17.52 -11.07 -15.12
N ARG A 64 -18.11 -11.21 -13.91
CA ARG A 64 -19.45 -10.71 -13.61
C ARG A 64 -19.54 -9.20 -13.80
N VAL A 65 -18.62 -8.47 -13.19
CA VAL A 65 -18.55 -7.00 -13.25
C VAL A 65 -18.40 -6.51 -14.70
N CYS A 66 -17.56 -7.17 -15.51
CA CYS A 66 -17.38 -6.80 -16.92
C CYS A 66 -18.65 -7.02 -17.76
N LYS A 67 -19.48 -8.02 -17.42
CA LYS A 67 -20.78 -8.23 -18.09
C LYS A 67 -21.83 -7.22 -17.68
N GLU A 68 -21.91 -6.90 -16.40
CA GLU A 68 -22.93 -6.00 -15.84
C GLU A 68 -22.62 -4.50 -16.07
N TYR A 69 -21.31 -4.12 -16.01
CA TYR A 69 -20.87 -2.72 -16.04
C TYR A 69 -19.78 -2.45 -17.09
N PRO A 70 -19.95 -2.87 -18.37
CA PRO A 70 -18.88 -2.80 -19.38
C PRO A 70 -18.33 -1.38 -19.59
N ASP A 71 -19.20 -0.36 -19.56
CA ASP A 71 -18.80 1.03 -19.79
C ASP A 71 -17.94 1.58 -18.64
N ILE A 72 -18.27 1.23 -17.40
CA ILE A 72 -17.51 1.66 -16.23
C ILE A 72 -16.16 0.95 -16.22
N VAL A 73 -16.13 -0.36 -16.50
CA VAL A 73 -14.90 -1.15 -16.60
C VAL A 73 -13.96 -0.59 -17.67
N CYS A 74 -14.45 -0.30 -18.87
CA CYS A 74 -13.65 0.30 -19.93
C CYS A 74 -13.09 1.68 -19.54
N ARG A 75 -13.84 2.49 -18.76
CA ARG A 75 -13.32 3.75 -18.20
C ARG A 75 -12.23 3.50 -17.15
N ILE A 76 -12.39 2.51 -16.25
CA ILE A 76 -11.37 2.13 -15.27
C ILE A 76 -10.07 1.73 -15.97
N ILE A 77 -10.15 0.84 -16.96
CA ILE A 77 -8.99 0.39 -17.75
C ILE A 77 -8.37 1.60 -18.48
N SER A 78 -9.18 2.46 -19.08
CA SER A 78 -8.71 3.67 -19.76
C SER A 78 -7.88 4.56 -18.81
N TYR A 79 -8.40 4.89 -17.62
CA TYR A 79 -7.67 5.67 -16.61
C TYR A 79 -6.38 4.97 -16.16
N SER A 80 -6.41 3.66 -15.98
CA SER A 80 -5.24 2.89 -15.54
C SER A 80 -4.10 2.90 -16.56
N THR A 81 -4.43 3.08 -17.85
CA THR A 81 -3.45 3.11 -18.95
C THR A 81 -2.88 4.51 -19.27
N PHE A 82 -3.29 5.57 -18.58
CA PHE A 82 -2.65 6.89 -18.69
C PHE A 82 -1.64 7.08 -17.56
N ALA A 83 -0.42 7.50 -17.91
CA ALA A 83 0.64 7.78 -16.94
C ALA A 83 0.55 9.20 -16.36
N ASP A 84 0.22 10.19 -17.21
CA ASP A 84 0.36 11.58 -16.89
C ASP A 84 -0.99 12.27 -16.55
N ARG A 85 -0.92 13.28 -15.68
CA ARG A 85 -2.06 14.08 -15.23
C ARG A 85 -2.85 14.70 -16.37
N LYS A 86 -2.16 15.20 -17.41
CA LYS A 86 -2.82 15.90 -18.54
C LYS A 86 -3.79 14.99 -19.26
N ASN A 87 -3.40 13.74 -19.52
CA ASN A 87 -4.27 12.75 -20.15
C ASN A 87 -5.32 12.21 -19.19
N LEU A 88 -4.99 12.01 -17.92
CA LEU A 88 -5.96 11.60 -16.90
C LEU A 88 -7.11 12.58 -16.71
N LEU A 89 -6.84 13.88 -16.81
CA LEU A 89 -7.87 14.92 -16.68
C LEU A 89 -8.55 15.29 -18.02
N ASN A 90 -8.11 14.70 -19.14
CA ASN A 90 -8.76 14.88 -20.43
C ASN A 90 -9.89 13.87 -20.62
N VAL A 91 -11.10 14.28 -20.24
CA VAL A 91 -12.30 13.44 -20.24
C VAL A 91 -12.56 12.86 -21.64
N GLU A 92 -12.40 13.65 -22.70
CA GLU A 92 -12.62 13.20 -24.08
C GLU A 92 -11.70 12.04 -24.47
N LYS A 93 -10.39 12.17 -24.16
CA LYS A 93 -9.41 11.09 -24.41
C LYS A 93 -9.73 9.82 -23.64
N VAL A 94 -10.19 9.96 -22.40
CA VAL A 94 -10.60 8.83 -21.59
C VAL A 94 -11.79 8.09 -22.22
N TYR A 95 -12.81 8.81 -22.65
CA TYR A 95 -13.99 8.21 -23.29
C TYR A 95 -13.67 7.61 -24.67
N GLN A 96 -12.84 8.27 -25.49
CA GLN A 96 -12.38 7.72 -26.76
C GLN A 96 -11.63 6.39 -26.58
N ARG A 97 -10.76 6.31 -25.55
CA ARG A 97 -10.04 5.08 -25.23
C ARG A 97 -10.98 4.02 -24.68
N ALA A 98 -11.91 4.38 -23.81
CA ALA A 98 -12.90 3.46 -23.27
C ALA A 98 -13.79 2.85 -24.37
N ALA A 99 -14.24 3.66 -25.33
CA ALA A 99 -14.98 3.18 -26.50
C ALA A 99 -14.15 2.20 -27.33
N PHE A 100 -12.89 2.54 -27.61
CA PHE A 100 -11.99 1.64 -28.33
C PHE A 100 -11.83 0.29 -27.59
N LEU A 101 -11.66 0.30 -26.28
CA LEU A 101 -11.58 -0.92 -25.49
C LEU A 101 -12.84 -1.77 -25.60
N LYS A 102 -14.01 -1.14 -25.46
CA LYS A 102 -15.32 -1.80 -25.56
C LYS A 102 -15.52 -2.47 -26.90
N ASP A 103 -15.09 -1.83 -28.00
CA ASP A 103 -15.32 -2.32 -29.36
C ASP A 103 -14.31 -3.40 -29.80
N ASN A 104 -13.14 -3.50 -29.15
CA ASN A 104 -12.03 -4.32 -29.59
C ASN A 104 -11.56 -5.37 -28.59
N THR A 105 -12.29 -5.58 -27.48
CA THR A 105 -11.87 -6.47 -26.40
C THR A 105 -13.01 -7.40 -26.00
N SER A 106 -12.72 -8.68 -25.78
CA SER A 106 -13.69 -9.63 -25.23
C SER A 106 -13.96 -9.37 -23.75
N VAL A 107 -15.04 -9.93 -23.21
CA VAL A 107 -15.34 -9.83 -21.77
C VAL A 107 -14.25 -10.53 -20.95
N GLU A 108 -13.72 -11.63 -21.45
CA GLU A 108 -12.66 -12.41 -20.83
C GLU A 108 -11.34 -11.61 -20.72
N ASP A 109 -10.98 -10.92 -21.79
CA ASP A 109 -9.80 -10.05 -21.81
C ASP A 109 -9.97 -8.85 -20.88
N LEU A 110 -11.15 -8.19 -20.90
CA LEU A 110 -11.48 -7.11 -19.96
C LEU A 110 -11.38 -7.59 -18.51
N ALA A 111 -11.91 -8.77 -18.20
CA ALA A 111 -11.85 -9.35 -16.86
C ALA A 111 -10.42 -9.64 -16.42
N THR A 112 -9.59 -10.15 -17.32
CA THR A 112 -8.16 -10.39 -17.06
C THR A 112 -7.44 -9.08 -16.76
N ILE A 113 -7.64 -8.04 -17.57
CA ILE A 113 -7.04 -6.72 -17.37
C ILE A 113 -7.51 -6.10 -16.06
N LEU A 114 -8.82 -6.19 -15.76
CA LEU A 114 -9.39 -5.67 -14.50
C LEU A 114 -8.83 -6.40 -13.28
N SER A 115 -8.63 -7.72 -13.36
CA SER A 115 -8.00 -8.51 -12.29
C SER A 115 -6.57 -8.03 -12.01
N VAL A 116 -5.79 -7.70 -13.04
CA VAL A 116 -4.44 -7.14 -12.89
C VAL A 116 -4.51 -5.77 -12.20
N ILE A 117 -5.48 -4.92 -12.55
CA ILE A 117 -5.66 -3.60 -11.92
C ILE A 117 -6.01 -3.76 -10.44
N PHE A 118 -6.90 -4.68 -10.07
CA PHE A 118 -7.29 -4.93 -8.67
C PHE A 118 -6.14 -5.52 -7.84
N SER A 119 -5.26 -6.32 -8.44
CA SER A 119 -4.09 -6.90 -7.77
C SER A 119 -2.85 -6.01 -7.76
N SER A 120 -2.95 -4.77 -8.25
CA SER A 120 -1.79 -3.86 -8.35
C SER A 120 -1.36 -3.25 -7.00
N ASP A 121 -2.25 -3.20 -6.00
CA ASP A 121 -1.90 -2.72 -4.66
C ASP A 121 -1.37 -3.88 -3.80
N LYS A 122 -0.04 -3.89 -3.64
CA LYS A 122 0.69 -4.88 -2.82
C LYS A 122 1.20 -4.29 -1.50
N THR A 123 0.68 -3.17 -1.08
CA THR A 123 1.16 -2.45 0.11
C THR A 123 1.16 -3.35 1.35
N GLU A 124 0.06 -4.08 1.60
CA GLU A 124 -0.06 -4.96 2.78
C GLU A 124 0.92 -6.16 2.71
N GLU A 125 1.14 -6.72 1.51
CA GLU A 125 2.12 -7.79 1.29
C GLU A 125 3.53 -7.31 1.67
N PHE A 126 3.91 -6.12 1.24
CA PHE A 126 5.22 -5.54 1.53
C PHE A 126 5.38 -5.16 3.01
N ILE A 127 4.36 -4.56 3.63
CA ILE A 127 4.36 -4.25 5.06
C ILE A 127 4.64 -5.50 5.89
N LYS A 128 3.96 -6.61 5.56
CA LYS A 128 4.17 -7.90 6.23
C LYS A 128 5.55 -8.49 5.95
N TYR A 129 6.00 -8.43 4.70
CA TYR A 129 7.30 -8.97 4.30
C TYR A 129 8.48 -8.27 5.00
N PHE A 130 8.43 -6.95 5.12
CA PHE A 130 9.45 -6.16 5.80
C PHE A 130 9.30 -6.12 7.34
N GLY A 131 8.28 -6.76 7.90
CA GLY A 131 8.06 -6.79 9.35
C GLY A 131 7.63 -5.44 9.95
N ILE A 132 7.12 -4.53 9.12
CA ILE A 132 6.69 -3.18 9.55
C ILE A 132 5.53 -3.26 10.55
N ASP A 133 4.73 -4.33 10.51
CA ASP A 133 3.65 -4.59 11.47
C ASP A 133 4.17 -4.73 12.89
N ALA A 134 5.29 -5.44 13.08
CA ALA A 134 5.92 -5.60 14.39
C ALA A 134 6.38 -4.25 14.98
N ASP A 135 6.95 -3.40 14.15
CA ASP A 135 7.34 -2.03 14.55
C ASP A 135 6.14 -1.17 14.92
N ARG A 136 5.04 -1.28 14.16
CA ARG A 136 3.78 -0.59 14.46
C ARG A 136 3.20 -1.01 15.80
N GLU A 137 3.21 -2.32 16.10
CA GLU A 137 2.77 -2.85 17.39
C GLU A 137 3.64 -2.33 18.53
N GLN A 138 4.97 -2.33 18.36
CA GLN A 138 5.89 -1.78 19.35
C GLN A 138 5.65 -0.29 19.59
N LYS A 139 5.49 0.51 18.52
CA LYS A 139 5.16 1.94 18.62
C LYS A 139 3.84 2.16 19.36
N ALA A 140 2.82 1.35 19.08
CA ALA A 140 1.53 1.42 19.77
C ALA A 140 1.66 1.09 21.27
N ARG A 141 2.49 0.10 21.64
CA ARG A 141 2.80 -0.22 23.05
C ARG A 141 3.51 0.94 23.77
N ILE A 142 4.51 1.54 23.12
CA ILE A 142 5.20 2.71 23.66
C ILE A 142 4.23 3.87 23.88
N GLY A 143 3.33 4.11 22.92
CA GLY A 143 2.29 5.13 23.05
C GLY A 143 1.38 4.92 24.28
N LYS A 144 1.01 3.65 24.58
CA LYS A 144 0.24 3.33 25.79
C LYS A 144 1.04 3.56 27.09
N ILE A 145 2.34 3.27 27.09
CA ILE A 145 3.21 3.46 28.27
C ILE A 145 3.42 4.95 28.54
N LYS A 146 3.63 5.74 27.49
CA LYS A 146 3.80 7.20 27.63
C LYS A 146 2.53 7.89 28.14
N GLY A 147 1.37 7.27 27.96
CA GLY A 147 0.07 7.84 28.34
C GLY A 147 -0.27 9.11 27.55
N GLU A 148 -1.32 9.78 27.98
CA GLU A 148 -1.65 11.13 27.53
C GLU A 148 -0.70 12.10 28.24
N GLY A 149 0.42 12.43 27.59
CA GLY A 149 1.34 13.46 28.11
C GLY A 149 0.69 14.84 28.20
N SER A 150 1.47 15.83 28.62
CA SER A 150 1.03 17.23 28.71
C SER A 150 0.78 17.91 27.35
N SER A 151 0.86 17.19 26.23
CA SER A 151 0.66 17.71 24.88
C SER A 151 -0.70 17.31 24.32
N LEU A 152 -1.42 18.28 23.76
CA LEU A 152 -2.63 18.06 22.98
C LEU A 152 -2.27 18.09 21.50
N THR A 153 -2.61 17.04 20.78
CA THR A 153 -2.39 16.95 19.33
C THR A 153 -3.69 17.17 18.58
N PHE A 154 -3.69 18.14 17.65
CA PHE A 154 -4.81 18.44 16.78
C PHE A 154 -4.47 18.08 15.34
N GLY A 155 -5.47 17.64 14.56
CA GLY A 155 -5.27 17.26 13.17
C GLY A 155 -5.13 15.75 12.96
N GLY A 156 -4.60 15.34 11.83
CA GLY A 156 -4.34 13.92 11.52
C GLY A 156 -5.58 13.04 11.32
N LYS A 157 -6.75 13.62 11.07
CA LYS A 157 -8.01 12.87 10.92
C LYS A 157 -8.20 12.27 9.52
N SER A 158 -7.48 12.79 8.53
CA SER A 158 -7.53 12.30 7.15
C SER A 158 -6.25 11.58 6.79
N ILE A 159 -6.34 10.30 6.42
CA ILE A 159 -5.18 9.53 5.97
C ILE A 159 -4.49 10.17 4.76
N TYR A 160 -5.27 10.73 3.83
CA TYR A 160 -4.71 11.41 2.65
C TYR A 160 -3.99 12.70 3.02
N GLY A 161 -4.56 13.48 3.96
CA GLY A 161 -3.93 14.68 4.50
C GLY A 161 -2.62 14.35 5.20
N LEU A 162 -2.60 13.29 6.00
CA LEU A 162 -1.39 12.79 6.67
C LEU A 162 -0.30 12.38 5.69
N LEU A 163 -0.64 11.61 4.65
CA LEU A 163 0.33 11.18 3.63
C LEU A 163 0.92 12.37 2.87
N ILE A 164 0.09 13.34 2.47
CA ILE A 164 0.54 14.54 1.77
C ILE A 164 1.42 15.40 2.67
N ASP A 165 0.96 15.69 3.89
CA ASP A 165 1.69 16.49 4.87
C ASP A 165 3.05 15.87 5.20
N PHE A 166 3.06 14.57 5.51
CA PHE A 166 4.28 13.81 5.76
C PHE A 166 5.28 13.92 4.61
N ALA A 167 4.83 13.68 3.37
CA ALA A 167 5.71 13.70 2.20
C ALA A 167 6.24 15.12 1.90
N CYS A 168 5.38 16.13 2.02
CA CYS A 168 5.77 17.52 1.83
C CYS A 168 6.77 18.00 2.89
N GLN A 169 6.55 17.66 4.16
CA GLN A 169 7.44 18.08 5.25
C GLN A 169 8.76 17.29 5.24
N ARG A 170 8.70 15.98 5.06
CA ARG A 170 9.87 15.12 5.20
C ARG A 170 10.81 15.17 3.99
N TYR A 171 10.24 15.22 2.79
CA TYR A 171 11.00 15.14 1.54
C TYR A 171 11.05 16.46 0.77
N GLY A 172 10.36 17.49 1.23
CA GLY A 172 10.29 18.78 0.53
C GLY A 172 9.51 18.68 -0.80
N TRP A 173 8.65 17.67 -0.96
CA TRP A 173 7.87 17.50 -2.18
C TRP A 173 6.70 18.46 -2.23
N THR A 174 6.30 18.81 -3.45
CA THR A 174 5.07 19.58 -3.65
C THR A 174 3.86 18.65 -3.59
N MET A 175 2.69 19.19 -3.23
CA MET A 175 1.43 18.46 -3.28
C MET A 175 1.16 17.88 -4.69
N ASP A 176 1.52 18.60 -5.75
CA ASP A 176 1.36 18.14 -7.13
C ASP A 176 2.20 16.91 -7.41
N TYR A 177 3.45 16.85 -6.93
CA TYR A 177 4.32 15.70 -7.05
C TYR A 177 3.74 14.47 -6.31
N VAL A 178 3.29 14.66 -5.06
CA VAL A 178 2.69 13.61 -4.25
C VAL A 178 1.42 13.03 -4.88
N LEU A 179 0.59 13.89 -5.49
CA LEU A 179 -0.65 13.46 -6.12
C LEU A 179 -0.46 12.75 -7.46
N TRP A 180 0.54 13.17 -8.26
CA TRP A 180 0.57 12.79 -9.67
C TRP A 180 1.85 12.14 -10.16
N CYS A 181 2.93 12.15 -9.38
CA CYS A 181 4.23 11.68 -9.84
C CYS A 181 4.72 10.40 -9.15
N ILE A 182 4.48 10.25 -7.85
CA ILE A 182 4.86 9.04 -7.11
C ILE A 182 3.69 8.05 -7.04
N SER A 183 3.97 6.75 -7.17
CA SER A 183 2.94 5.72 -7.00
C SER A 183 2.42 5.68 -5.56
N TYR A 184 1.15 5.29 -5.42
CA TYR A 184 0.49 5.20 -4.11
C TYR A 184 1.15 4.14 -3.22
N VAL A 185 1.61 3.03 -3.81
CA VAL A 185 2.34 1.98 -3.10
C VAL A 185 3.65 2.51 -2.52
N ASN A 186 4.47 3.19 -3.34
CA ASN A 186 5.73 3.77 -2.85
C ASN A 186 5.49 4.84 -1.78
N LEU A 187 4.47 5.69 -1.95
CA LEU A 187 4.11 6.69 -0.94
C LEU A 187 3.71 6.04 0.39
N ASN A 188 2.90 4.97 0.35
CA ASN A 188 2.51 4.22 1.54
C ASN A 188 3.70 3.53 2.21
N MET A 189 4.62 2.95 1.44
CA MET A 189 5.83 2.32 1.97
C MET A 189 6.73 3.34 2.66
N LEU A 190 6.96 4.49 2.05
CA LEU A 190 7.74 5.58 2.66
C LEU A 190 7.12 6.09 3.96
N PHE A 191 5.80 6.12 4.03
CA PHE A 191 5.08 6.50 5.25
C PHE A 191 5.14 5.40 6.32
N ALA A 192 4.94 4.16 5.93
CA ALA A 192 4.89 3.01 6.82
C ALA A 192 6.25 2.71 7.47
N ASP A 193 7.31 2.78 6.67
CA ASP A 193 8.71 2.52 7.08
C ASP A 193 9.46 3.80 7.47
N ALA A 194 8.75 4.84 7.84
CA ALA A 194 9.37 6.10 8.25
C ALA A 194 10.17 5.92 9.53
N ILE A 195 11.47 6.18 9.47
CA ILE A 195 12.36 6.12 10.62
C ILE A 195 11.89 7.14 11.66
N THR A 196 11.55 6.65 12.83
CA THR A 196 11.13 7.47 13.98
C THR A 196 11.90 7.04 15.22
N THR A 197 12.43 8.02 15.97
CA THR A 197 13.13 7.76 17.23
C THR A 197 12.21 8.20 18.38
N VAL A 198 11.97 7.29 19.31
CA VAL A 198 11.20 7.57 20.53
C VAL A 198 12.12 7.48 21.73
N TYR A 199 12.25 8.59 22.46
CA TYR A 199 13.04 8.60 23.69
C TYR A 199 12.17 8.09 24.85
N LEU A 200 12.70 7.12 25.61
CA LEU A 200 12.08 6.55 26.79
C LEU A 200 12.86 6.96 28.03
N THR A 201 12.15 7.34 29.08
CA THR A 201 12.72 7.46 30.42
C THR A 201 13.07 6.06 30.96
N ASP A 202 13.87 6.00 32.05
CA ASP A 202 14.22 4.71 32.65
C ASP A 202 13.01 3.95 33.19
N GLU A 203 12.01 4.66 33.66
CA GLU A 203 10.73 4.07 34.13
C GLU A 203 9.91 3.52 32.95
N GLU A 204 9.75 4.28 31.87
CA GLU A 204 9.08 3.83 30.66
C GLU A 204 9.81 2.62 30.02
N ARG A 205 11.14 2.63 30.02
CA ARG A 205 11.94 1.52 29.53
C ARG A 205 11.72 0.25 30.34
N ARG A 206 11.66 0.36 31.68
CA ARG A 206 11.33 -0.77 32.56
C ARG A 206 9.92 -1.31 32.32
N GLN A 207 8.93 -0.43 32.08
CA GLN A 207 7.57 -0.82 31.75
C GLN A 207 7.48 -1.51 30.38
N PHE A 208 8.20 -0.98 29.40
CA PHE A 208 8.29 -1.58 28.06
C PHE A 208 8.89 -2.97 28.10
N GLY A 209 9.99 -3.18 28.87
CA GLY A 209 10.64 -4.47 29.03
C GLY A 209 9.79 -5.53 29.75
N LYS A 210 8.90 -5.12 30.68
CA LYS A 210 7.99 -6.04 31.39
C LYS A 210 6.86 -6.61 30.51
N GLY A 211 6.59 -5.99 29.36
CA GLY A 211 5.50 -6.38 28.47
C GLY A 211 5.91 -7.21 27.25
N GLY A 212 7.16 -7.53 27.03
CA GLY A 212 7.63 -8.35 25.92
C GLY A 212 9.06 -8.75 26.15
N GLY A 213 9.30 -10.03 26.39
CA GLY A 213 10.61 -10.67 26.59
C GLY A 213 11.55 -9.90 27.54
N THR A 214 11.92 -10.50 28.59
CA THR A 214 12.84 -9.90 29.58
C THR A 214 14.15 -9.53 28.86
N VAL A 215 14.37 -8.23 28.57
CA VAL A 215 15.70 -7.77 28.22
C VAL A 215 16.52 -7.89 29.48
N VAL A 216 17.24 -8.98 29.59
CA VAL A 216 18.12 -9.26 30.70
C VAL A 216 19.44 -8.56 30.41
N ASN A 217 19.88 -7.65 31.28
CA ASN A 217 21.23 -7.14 31.20
C ASN A 217 22.18 -8.30 31.50
N ALA A 218 22.88 -8.78 30.48
CA ALA A 218 23.79 -9.92 30.58
C ALA A 218 25.00 -9.64 31.49
N ASP A 219 25.34 -8.37 31.66
CA ASP A 219 26.49 -7.94 32.49
C ASP A 219 26.13 -7.77 33.99
N ASP A 220 24.84 -7.83 34.32
CA ASP A 220 24.38 -7.76 35.71
C ASP A 220 24.63 -9.11 36.41
N PRO A 221 25.45 -9.14 37.51
CA PRO A 221 25.74 -10.36 38.24
C PRO A 221 24.49 -11.11 38.73
N GLY A 222 23.37 -10.41 38.99
CA GLY A 222 22.09 -10.99 39.41
C GLY A 222 21.38 -11.78 38.32
N ASN A 223 21.75 -11.59 37.03
CA ASN A 223 21.08 -12.20 35.91
C ASN A 223 21.79 -13.43 35.31
N LYS A 224 22.94 -13.85 35.88
CA LYS A 224 23.79 -14.92 35.34
C LYS A 224 23.04 -16.24 35.10
N ASP A 225 22.17 -16.63 35.98
CA ASP A 225 21.44 -17.90 35.86
C ASP A 225 20.33 -17.81 34.79
N LEU A 226 19.73 -16.64 34.64
CA LEU A 226 18.72 -16.37 33.61
C LEU A 226 19.36 -16.33 32.22
N VAL A 227 20.54 -15.72 32.10
CA VAL A 227 21.30 -15.66 30.84
C VAL A 227 21.76 -17.07 30.44
N ARG A 228 22.23 -17.90 31.39
CA ARG A 228 22.60 -19.30 31.11
C ARG A 228 21.41 -20.11 30.60
N LYS A 229 20.23 -19.92 31.21
CA LYS A 229 19.01 -20.60 30.79
C LYS A 229 18.58 -20.18 29.36
N MET A 230 18.65 -18.88 29.05
CA MET A 230 18.34 -18.38 27.69
C MET A 230 19.31 -18.94 26.64
N ILE A 231 20.59 -19.09 26.98
CA ILE A 231 21.59 -19.68 26.07
C ILE A 231 21.30 -21.18 25.87
N SER A 232 20.98 -21.92 26.93
CA SER A 232 20.69 -23.35 26.82
C SER A 232 19.41 -23.65 26.02
N ASP A 233 18.43 -22.76 26.09
CA ASP A 233 17.17 -22.89 25.32
C ASP A 233 17.35 -22.52 23.84
N TYR A 234 18.49 -21.91 23.45
CA TYR A 234 18.81 -21.54 22.06
C TYR A 234 19.68 -22.59 21.36
N ASP A 235 20.42 -23.42 22.11
CA ASP A 235 21.31 -24.46 21.58
C ASP A 235 20.62 -25.85 21.48
N GLY A 236 19.35 -25.98 21.76
CA GLY A 236 18.53 -27.19 21.66
C GLY A 236 17.48 -27.08 20.58
#